data_23a41255a818661b074364ec0a82a400
#
_entry.id   23a41255a818661b074364ec0a82a400
#
_cell.length_a   1.000
_cell.length_b   1.000
_cell.length_c   1.000
_cell.angle_alpha   90.00
_cell.angle_beta   90.00
_cell.angle_gamma   90.00
#
_symmetry.space_group_name_H-M   'P 1'
#
loop_
_entity.id
_entity.type
_entity.pdbx_description
1 polymer ?
#
loop_
_entity_poly.entity_id
_entity_poly.type
_entity_poly.pdbx_seq_one_letter_code
_entity_poly.pdbx_strand_id
1 'polypeptide(L)'
;MLLPKRVKYRRQQRGRMKGKASRGNFIAYGEYGIVATEPAWITSNQIEAARVAINRYMKRGGNVWIKIFPDKPITQKPAETRMGSGKGSPEYWVAVVKPGRVLFEVAGVSEEVAHEALRLASHKLPCKTKIIARENSENGGELDEGSRNPQYVRYRACGQARRAEEGPLHAPHAARYQPS
;
A
#
# COMPACT_ATOMS: atom_id res chain seq x y z
N MET A 1 -3.28 -18.27 1.57
CA MET A 1 -4.26 -17.15 1.60
C MET A 1 -3.76 -16.10 2.58
N LEU A 2 -3.74 -14.82 2.19
CA LEU A 2 -3.29 -13.72 3.06
C LEU A 2 -4.37 -13.42 4.12
N LEU A 3 -4.06 -13.67 5.38
CA LEU A 3 -4.94 -13.41 6.51
C LEU A 3 -4.13 -12.81 7.67
N PRO A 4 -4.69 -11.84 8.44
CA PRO A 4 -4.01 -11.35 9.64
C PRO A 4 -3.99 -12.43 10.71
N LYS A 5 -2.80 -12.67 11.30
CA LYS A 5 -2.64 -13.64 12.40
C LYS A 5 -3.34 -13.20 13.68
N ARG A 6 -3.37 -11.89 13.95
CA ARG A 6 -3.99 -11.30 15.13
C ARG A 6 -4.61 -9.97 14.79
N VAL A 7 -5.81 -9.70 15.28
CA VAL A 7 -6.52 -8.43 15.13
C VAL A 7 -7.05 -7.95 16.48
N LYS A 8 -7.05 -6.64 16.69
CA LYS A 8 -7.61 -6.05 17.90
C LYS A 8 -9.14 -6.14 17.92
N TYR A 9 -9.78 -5.87 16.75
CA TYR A 9 -11.23 -5.92 16.60
C TYR A 9 -11.61 -6.74 15.38
N ARG A 10 -12.46 -7.74 15.57
CA ARG A 10 -12.99 -8.59 14.48
C ARG A 10 -14.14 -7.95 13.72
N ARG A 11 -14.79 -6.94 14.28
CA ARG A 11 -15.91 -6.23 13.67
C ARG A 11 -15.56 -4.75 13.58
N GLN A 12 -15.47 -4.24 12.35
CA GLN A 12 -15.11 -2.85 12.09
C GLN A 12 -16.25 -2.13 11.35
N GLN A 13 -16.29 -0.80 11.49
CA GLN A 13 -17.20 0.03 10.73
C GLN A 13 -16.86 -0.01 9.22
N ARG A 14 -17.89 0.20 8.36
CA ARG A 14 -17.71 0.18 6.91
C ARG A 14 -16.67 1.21 6.45
N GLY A 15 -16.72 2.42 7.01
CA GLY A 15 -15.81 3.50 6.67
C GLY A 15 -16.12 4.15 5.32
N ARG A 16 -15.31 5.16 4.95
CA ARG A 16 -15.40 5.91 3.70
C ARG A 16 -14.10 5.75 2.91
N MET A 17 -14.19 5.67 1.57
CA MET A 17 -13.04 5.54 0.66
C MET A 17 -12.75 6.83 -0.13
N LYS A 18 -13.14 8.00 0.40
CA LYS A 18 -12.87 9.29 -0.24
C LYS A 18 -11.38 9.67 -0.18
N GLY A 19 -10.92 10.43 -1.18
CA GLY A 19 -9.56 10.97 -1.26
C GLY A 19 -8.57 10.03 -1.94
N LYS A 20 -7.34 10.54 -2.17
CA LYS A 20 -6.23 9.83 -2.78
C LYS A 20 -5.35 9.15 -1.72
N ALA A 21 -4.53 8.19 -2.13
CA ALA A 21 -3.57 7.55 -1.26
C ALA A 21 -2.41 8.52 -0.95
N SER A 22 -2.14 8.76 0.34
CA SER A 22 -1.02 9.60 0.80
C SER A 22 0.25 8.81 1.08
N ARG A 23 0.14 7.47 1.26
CA ARG A 23 1.26 6.57 1.53
C ARG A 23 1.21 5.37 0.60
N GLY A 24 2.39 4.88 0.19
CA GLY A 24 2.52 3.76 -0.73
C GLY A 24 1.97 4.08 -2.14
N ASN A 25 2.19 5.30 -2.60
CA ASN A 25 1.83 5.84 -3.91
C ASN A 25 3.02 5.90 -4.88
N PHE A 26 4.18 5.36 -4.48
CA PHE A 26 5.39 5.29 -5.28
C PHE A 26 5.97 3.87 -5.26
N ILE A 27 6.77 3.53 -6.27
CA ILE A 27 7.51 2.27 -6.37
C ILE A 27 8.71 2.35 -5.42
N ALA A 28 8.81 1.39 -4.50
CA ALA A 28 9.85 1.37 -3.48
C ALA A 28 10.93 0.31 -3.75
N TYR A 29 10.54 -0.88 -4.18
CA TYR A 29 11.43 -2.04 -4.33
C TYR A 29 11.59 -2.48 -5.77
N GLY A 30 10.54 -2.35 -6.58
CA GLY A 30 10.53 -2.79 -7.97
C GLY A 30 10.99 -1.73 -8.96
N GLU A 31 10.98 -2.11 -10.23
CA GLU A 31 11.21 -1.24 -11.40
C GLU A 31 9.86 -0.84 -12.02
N TYR A 32 8.92 -1.77 -12.04
CA TYR A 32 7.56 -1.58 -12.57
C TYR A 32 6.51 -1.87 -11.51
N GLY A 33 5.38 -1.19 -11.58
CA GLY A 33 4.29 -1.42 -10.63
C GLY A 33 2.90 -1.12 -11.17
N ILE A 34 1.89 -1.71 -10.51
CA ILE A 34 0.48 -1.43 -10.78
C ILE A 34 -0.05 -0.46 -9.72
N VAL A 35 -0.67 0.62 -10.19
CA VAL A 35 -1.34 1.63 -9.36
C VAL A 35 -2.85 1.58 -9.60
N ALA A 36 -3.63 1.63 -8.51
CA ALA A 36 -5.07 1.76 -8.60
C ALA A 36 -5.47 3.19 -8.99
N THR A 37 -6.33 3.33 -9.98
CA THR A 37 -6.94 4.62 -10.38
C THR A 37 -8.28 4.88 -9.72
N GLU A 38 -8.95 3.82 -9.27
CA GLU A 38 -10.26 3.86 -8.61
C GLU A 38 -10.20 3.28 -7.19
N PRO A 39 -11.05 3.74 -6.27
CA PRO A 39 -11.13 3.16 -4.94
C PRO A 39 -11.81 1.79 -5.00
N ALA A 40 -11.24 0.78 -4.32
CA ALA A 40 -11.82 -0.55 -4.28
C ALA A 40 -11.50 -1.31 -2.98
N TRP A 41 -12.30 -2.33 -2.70
CA TRP A 41 -12.00 -3.38 -1.72
C TRP A 41 -11.50 -4.61 -2.46
N ILE A 42 -10.27 -4.98 -2.21
CA ILE A 42 -9.62 -6.12 -2.85
C ILE A 42 -9.56 -7.28 -1.85
N THR A 43 -10.14 -8.41 -2.20
CA THR A 43 -10.16 -9.60 -1.34
C THR A 43 -8.81 -10.32 -1.36
N SER A 44 -8.53 -11.12 -0.33
CA SER A 44 -7.33 -11.96 -0.26
C SER A 44 -7.21 -12.91 -1.48
N ASN A 45 -8.32 -13.44 -1.97
CA ASN A 45 -8.35 -14.32 -3.14
C ASN A 45 -7.96 -13.58 -4.43
N GLN A 46 -8.42 -12.34 -4.60
CA GLN A 46 -8.06 -11.51 -5.76
C GLN A 46 -6.57 -11.13 -5.74
N ILE A 47 -6.02 -10.80 -4.56
CA ILE A 47 -4.59 -10.52 -4.41
C ILE A 47 -3.76 -11.75 -4.80
N GLU A 48 -4.14 -12.92 -4.32
CA GLU A 48 -3.44 -14.17 -4.63
C GLU A 48 -3.58 -14.55 -6.10
N ALA A 49 -4.76 -14.38 -6.71
CA ALA A 49 -4.97 -14.62 -8.13
C ALA A 49 -4.10 -13.72 -9.01
N ALA A 50 -3.97 -12.44 -8.65
CA ALA A 50 -3.10 -11.50 -9.34
C ALA A 50 -1.61 -11.89 -9.19
N ARG A 51 -1.15 -12.22 -7.98
CA ARG A 51 0.22 -12.70 -7.72
C ARG A 51 0.56 -13.94 -8.56
N VAL A 52 -0.35 -14.91 -8.59
CA VAL A 52 -0.15 -16.14 -9.37
C VAL A 52 -0.08 -15.83 -10.87
N ALA A 53 -0.91 -14.92 -11.38
CA ALA A 53 -0.88 -14.51 -12.78
C ALA A 53 0.47 -13.88 -13.16
N ILE A 54 1.00 -12.96 -12.34
CA ILE A 54 2.31 -12.34 -12.54
C ILE A 54 3.40 -13.42 -12.57
N ASN A 55 3.52 -14.23 -11.52
CA ASN A 55 4.56 -15.25 -11.40
C ASN A 55 4.52 -16.29 -12.51
N ARG A 56 3.32 -16.68 -12.97
CA ARG A 56 3.16 -17.64 -14.06
C ARG A 56 3.67 -17.08 -15.38
N TYR A 57 3.34 -15.82 -15.71
CA TYR A 57 3.79 -15.20 -16.94
C TYR A 57 5.31 -14.98 -16.94
N MET A 58 5.87 -14.52 -15.84
CA MET A 58 7.32 -14.33 -15.65
C MET A 58 8.12 -15.63 -15.57
N LYS A 59 7.48 -16.81 -15.63
CA LYS A 59 8.10 -18.13 -15.47
C LYS A 59 8.98 -18.24 -14.20
N ARG A 60 8.63 -17.50 -13.15
CA ARG A 60 9.37 -17.35 -11.89
C ARG A 60 10.75 -16.67 -12.02
N GLY A 61 11.00 -15.96 -13.13
CA GLY A 61 12.29 -15.34 -13.43
C GLY A 61 12.51 -13.96 -12.80
N GLY A 62 11.60 -13.44 -11.99
CA GLY A 62 11.74 -12.11 -11.36
C GLY A 62 11.21 -12.06 -9.95
N ASN A 63 11.36 -10.90 -9.33
CA ASN A 63 10.87 -10.63 -7.99
C ASN A 63 9.51 -9.92 -8.03
N VAL A 64 8.57 -10.33 -7.17
CA VAL A 64 7.23 -9.74 -7.05
C VAL A 64 6.99 -9.33 -5.60
N TRP A 65 6.63 -8.07 -5.39
CA TRP A 65 6.25 -7.55 -4.07
C TRP A 65 4.78 -7.19 -4.06
N ILE A 66 4.08 -7.67 -3.03
CA ILE A 66 2.69 -7.31 -2.76
C ILE A 66 2.70 -6.12 -1.80
N LYS A 67 2.19 -4.96 -2.22
CA LYS A 67 2.19 -3.71 -1.43
C LYS A 67 0.90 -3.46 -0.66
N ILE A 68 -0.06 -4.37 -0.78
CA ILE A 68 -1.35 -4.32 -0.08
C ILE A 68 -1.55 -5.56 0.77
N PHE A 69 -2.27 -5.41 1.87
CA PHE A 69 -2.60 -6.51 2.76
C PHE A 69 -4.08 -6.43 3.15
N PRO A 70 -4.83 -7.55 3.14
CA PRO A 70 -6.24 -7.58 3.53
C PRO A 70 -6.37 -7.58 5.05
N ASP A 71 -6.47 -6.39 5.63
CA ASP A 71 -6.53 -6.15 7.08
C ASP A 71 -7.94 -5.87 7.60
N LYS A 72 -8.89 -5.51 6.70
CA LYS A 72 -10.25 -5.15 7.08
C LYS A 72 -11.18 -6.35 7.03
N PRO A 73 -11.82 -6.73 8.14
CA PRO A 73 -12.83 -7.79 8.15
C PRO A 73 -14.15 -7.33 7.57
N ILE A 74 -14.73 -8.11 6.68
CA ILE A 74 -16.09 -7.95 6.18
C ILE A 74 -16.98 -8.97 6.86
N THR A 75 -18.08 -8.48 7.41
CA THR A 75 -19.04 -9.31 8.16
C THR A 75 -20.29 -9.54 7.31
N GLN A 76 -20.78 -10.75 7.34
CA GLN A 76 -22.05 -11.12 6.71
C GLN A 76 -22.93 -11.85 7.73
N LYS A 77 -24.23 -11.64 7.62
CA LYS A 77 -25.22 -12.44 8.37
C LYS A 77 -25.71 -13.59 7.46
N PRO A 78 -25.96 -14.77 7.99
CA PRO A 78 -26.61 -15.83 7.23
C PRO A 78 -27.96 -15.36 6.67
N ALA A 79 -28.34 -15.89 5.50
CA ALA A 79 -29.56 -15.47 4.81
C ALA A 79 -30.84 -15.69 5.64
N GLU A 80 -30.85 -16.70 6.47
CA GLU A 80 -31.99 -17.09 7.33
C GLU A 80 -32.09 -16.27 8.61
N THR A 81 -31.11 -15.42 8.91
CA THR A 81 -31.10 -14.64 10.16
C THR A 81 -31.97 -13.40 10.05
N ARG A 82 -32.91 -13.23 10.99
CA ARG A 82 -33.75 -12.02 11.11
C ARG A 82 -32.91 -10.79 11.39
N MET A 83 -33.44 -9.59 11.05
CA MET A 83 -32.80 -8.32 11.38
C MET A 83 -32.72 -8.12 12.90
N GLY A 84 -31.69 -7.39 13.36
CA GLY A 84 -31.42 -7.19 14.80
C GLY A 84 -30.25 -8.04 15.32
N SER A 85 -30.09 -8.15 16.64
CA SER A 85 -29.06 -8.92 17.34
C SER A 85 -27.59 -8.57 16.96
N GLY A 86 -27.36 -7.34 16.54
CA GLY A 86 -26.01 -6.81 16.32
C GLY A 86 -25.40 -7.18 14.95
N LYS A 87 -24.11 -6.90 14.80
CA LYS A 87 -23.34 -7.09 13.56
C LYS A 87 -22.97 -8.56 13.36
N GLY A 88 -23.04 -9.04 12.12
CA GLY A 88 -22.69 -10.41 11.72
C GLY A 88 -21.24 -10.78 12.03
N SER A 89 -20.91 -12.06 11.91
CA SER A 89 -19.55 -12.57 12.09
C SER A 89 -18.65 -12.20 10.88
N PRO A 90 -17.33 -12.06 11.05
CA PRO A 90 -16.40 -11.88 9.94
C PRO A 90 -16.43 -13.09 9.02
N GLU A 91 -16.52 -12.87 7.71
CA GLU A 91 -16.53 -13.90 6.70
C GLU A 91 -15.24 -13.90 5.88
N TYR A 92 -14.83 -12.73 5.39
CA TYR A 92 -13.61 -12.58 4.60
C TYR A 92 -12.92 -11.26 4.88
N TRP A 93 -11.67 -11.17 4.42
CA TRP A 93 -10.80 -10.01 4.63
C TRP A 93 -10.56 -9.27 3.33
N VAL A 94 -10.51 -7.93 3.40
CA VAL A 94 -10.26 -7.07 2.26
C VAL A 94 -9.19 -6.03 2.55
N ALA A 95 -8.44 -5.68 1.52
CA ALA A 95 -7.58 -4.49 1.50
C ALA A 95 -8.39 -3.30 1.00
N VAL A 96 -8.40 -2.22 1.76
CA VAL A 96 -9.02 -0.95 1.36
C VAL A 96 -8.03 -0.15 0.54
N VAL A 97 -8.27 -0.05 -0.77
CA VAL A 97 -7.42 0.65 -1.71
C VAL A 97 -8.05 1.99 -2.09
N LYS A 98 -7.24 3.05 -2.05
CA LYS A 98 -7.59 4.38 -2.55
C LYS A 98 -6.86 4.64 -3.87
N PRO A 99 -7.38 5.54 -4.73
CA PRO A 99 -6.71 5.94 -5.96
C PRO A 99 -5.27 6.41 -5.69
N GLY A 100 -4.33 6.01 -6.55
CA GLY A 100 -2.91 6.31 -6.41
C GLY A 100 -2.12 5.31 -5.56
N ARG A 101 -2.73 4.26 -5.01
CA ARG A 101 -2.04 3.23 -4.24
C ARG A 101 -1.36 2.22 -5.15
N VAL A 102 -0.06 1.95 -4.94
CA VAL A 102 0.66 0.85 -5.57
C VAL A 102 0.18 -0.48 -4.97
N LEU A 103 -0.15 -1.44 -5.82
CA LEU A 103 -0.70 -2.76 -5.46
C LEU A 103 0.36 -3.85 -5.50
N PHE A 104 1.09 -3.91 -6.62
CA PHE A 104 2.17 -4.87 -6.87
C PHE A 104 3.35 -4.14 -7.48
N GLU A 105 4.54 -4.62 -7.16
CA GLU A 105 5.79 -4.18 -7.78
C GLU A 105 6.51 -5.40 -8.36
N VAL A 106 7.23 -5.21 -9.46
CA VAL A 106 7.98 -6.24 -10.18
C VAL A 106 9.37 -5.70 -10.51
N ALA A 107 10.38 -6.57 -10.42
CA ALA A 107 11.73 -6.29 -10.90
C ALA A 107 12.45 -7.55 -11.40
N GLY A 108 13.56 -7.35 -12.13
CA GLY A 108 14.40 -8.44 -12.63
C GLY A 108 13.85 -9.12 -13.88
N VAL A 109 13.03 -8.42 -14.68
CA VAL A 109 12.49 -8.88 -15.95
C VAL A 109 12.51 -7.74 -16.97
N SER A 110 12.51 -8.08 -18.26
CA SER A 110 12.41 -7.06 -19.32
C SER A 110 11.10 -6.27 -19.21
N GLU A 111 11.11 -5.04 -19.71
CA GLU A 111 9.95 -4.15 -19.70
C GLU A 111 8.71 -4.78 -20.32
N GLU A 112 8.86 -5.40 -21.49
CA GLU A 112 7.75 -6.05 -22.22
C GLU A 112 7.10 -7.16 -21.36
N VAL A 113 7.93 -8.01 -20.74
CA VAL A 113 7.47 -9.10 -19.87
C VAL A 113 6.81 -8.54 -18.64
N ALA A 114 7.37 -7.48 -18.03
CA ALA A 114 6.78 -6.83 -16.86
C ALA A 114 5.40 -6.21 -17.20
N HIS A 115 5.30 -5.46 -18.28
CA HIS A 115 4.06 -4.84 -18.72
C HIS A 115 2.95 -5.87 -18.98
N GLU A 116 3.25 -6.95 -19.71
CA GLU A 116 2.27 -7.98 -20.00
C GLU A 116 1.86 -8.77 -18.73
N ALA A 117 2.82 -9.11 -17.86
CA ALA A 117 2.52 -9.75 -16.59
C ALA A 117 1.59 -8.89 -15.72
N LEU A 118 1.87 -7.59 -15.63
CA LEU A 118 1.07 -6.64 -14.88
C LEU A 118 -0.30 -6.41 -15.52
N ARG A 119 -0.40 -6.41 -16.86
CA ARG A 119 -1.67 -6.36 -17.58
C ARG A 119 -2.56 -7.58 -17.26
N LEU A 120 -1.99 -8.78 -17.27
CA LEU A 120 -2.73 -9.99 -16.90
C LEU A 120 -3.20 -9.98 -15.44
N ALA A 121 -2.39 -9.40 -14.54
CA ALA A 121 -2.78 -9.22 -13.14
C ALA A 121 -3.92 -8.23 -12.98
N SER A 122 -3.95 -7.15 -13.76
CA SER A 122 -5.00 -6.13 -13.69
C SER A 122 -6.40 -6.71 -13.93
N HIS A 123 -6.53 -7.71 -14.81
CA HIS A 123 -7.79 -8.41 -15.07
C HIS A 123 -8.31 -9.25 -13.87
N LYS A 124 -7.49 -9.50 -12.86
CA LYS A 124 -7.87 -10.20 -11.62
C LYS A 124 -8.30 -9.24 -10.50
N LEU A 125 -8.17 -7.94 -10.73
CA LEU A 125 -8.48 -6.89 -9.76
C LEU A 125 -9.83 -6.24 -10.05
N PRO A 126 -10.59 -5.82 -9.02
CA PRO A 126 -11.91 -5.23 -9.19
C PRO A 126 -11.90 -3.73 -9.54
N CYS A 127 -10.73 -3.12 -9.72
CA CYS A 127 -10.56 -1.69 -10.01
C CYS A 127 -9.76 -1.49 -11.29
N LYS A 128 -9.95 -0.32 -11.91
CA LYS A 128 -9.08 0.13 -12.99
C LYS A 128 -7.69 0.43 -12.43
N THR A 129 -6.68 0.08 -13.20
CA THR A 129 -5.29 0.21 -12.81
C THR A 129 -4.47 0.84 -13.93
N LYS A 130 -3.35 1.47 -13.55
CA LYS A 130 -2.33 2.00 -14.46
C LYS A 130 -0.99 1.35 -14.11
N ILE A 131 -0.23 0.98 -15.13
CA ILE A 131 1.15 0.51 -14.96
C ILE A 131 2.05 1.74 -14.95
N ILE A 132 2.99 1.78 -14.00
CA ILE A 132 4.01 2.82 -13.88
C ILE A 132 5.38 2.17 -13.82
N ALA A 133 6.39 2.82 -14.38
CA ALA A 133 7.80 2.50 -14.19
C ALA A 133 8.39 3.37 -13.06
N ARG A 134 9.47 2.90 -12.45
CA ARG A 134 10.26 3.69 -11.53
C ARG A 134 11.07 4.71 -12.34
N GLU A 135 10.95 5.98 -12.00
CA GLU A 135 11.81 7.02 -12.55
C GLU A 135 13.24 6.80 -12.02
N ASN A 136 14.14 6.33 -12.88
CA ASN A 136 15.56 6.28 -12.56
C ASN A 136 16.09 7.70 -12.62
N SER A 137 16.63 8.19 -11.52
CA SER A 137 17.22 9.53 -11.39
C SER A 137 18.52 9.72 -12.22
N GLU A 138 18.90 8.70 -13.00
CA GLU A 138 20.15 8.73 -13.79
C GLU A 138 20.00 9.31 -15.21
N ASN A 139 18.78 9.41 -15.71
CA ASN A 139 18.55 10.12 -16.97
C ASN A 139 18.20 11.58 -16.64
N GLY A 140 19.20 12.45 -16.69
CA GLY A 140 19.07 13.91 -16.62
C GLY A 140 18.30 14.49 -17.82
N GLY A 141 17.13 13.95 -18.11
CA GLY A 141 16.13 14.48 -19.03
C GLY A 141 15.29 15.51 -18.30
N GLU A 142 15.27 16.69 -18.84
CA GLU A 142 14.47 17.87 -18.58
C GLU A 142 13.15 17.54 -17.84
N LEU A 143 13.14 17.83 -16.53
CA LEU A 143 11.97 17.61 -15.66
C LEU A 143 10.89 18.60 -16.10
N ASP A 144 9.83 18.11 -16.69
CA ASP A 144 8.57 18.85 -16.81
C ASP A 144 8.16 19.33 -15.40
N GLU A 145 8.34 20.62 -15.16
CA GLU A 145 8.07 21.28 -13.86
C GLU A 145 6.60 21.18 -13.44
N GLY A 146 5.69 20.77 -14.34
CA GLY A 146 4.26 20.62 -14.07
C GLY A 146 3.88 19.38 -13.22
N SER A 147 4.76 18.38 -13.09
CA SER A 147 4.44 17.11 -12.42
C SER A 147 4.86 17.03 -10.95
N ARG A 148 5.53 18.02 -10.41
CA ARG A 148 5.88 18.07 -8.97
C ARG A 148 4.63 18.31 -8.16
N ASN A 149 4.13 17.27 -7.53
CA ASN A 149 3.04 17.39 -6.56
C ASN A 149 3.49 18.33 -5.41
N PRO A 150 2.97 19.57 -5.33
CA PRO A 150 3.46 20.58 -4.37
C PRO A 150 3.24 20.18 -2.90
N GLN A 151 2.44 19.16 -2.64
CA GLN A 151 2.23 18.66 -1.29
C GLN A 151 3.39 17.81 -0.76
N TYR A 152 4.16 17.14 -1.65
CA TYR A 152 5.28 16.31 -1.21
C TYR A 152 6.49 17.17 -0.78
N VAL A 153 6.70 18.29 -1.43
CA VAL A 153 7.77 19.27 -1.07
C VAL A 153 7.50 19.90 0.30
N ARG A 154 6.24 20.22 0.62
CA ARG A 154 5.85 20.78 1.92
C ARG A 154 6.12 19.84 3.11
N TYR A 155 5.91 18.52 2.96
CA TYR A 155 6.16 17.56 4.03
C TYR A 155 7.65 17.39 4.33
N ARG A 156 8.51 17.47 3.32
CA ARG A 156 9.98 17.38 3.51
C ARG A 156 10.55 18.64 4.15
N ALA A 157 10.09 19.80 3.74
CA ALA A 157 10.48 21.10 4.33
C ALA A 157 10.02 21.23 5.80
N CYS A 158 8.79 20.81 6.12
CA CYS A 158 8.26 20.86 7.49
C CYS A 158 8.97 19.87 8.44
N GLY A 159 9.42 18.71 7.94
CA GLY A 159 10.21 17.73 8.71
C GLY A 159 11.64 18.19 9.01
N GLN A 160 12.23 18.99 8.13
CA GLN A 160 13.56 19.58 8.33
C GLN A 160 13.52 20.81 9.25
N ALA A 161 12.49 21.64 9.15
CA ALA A 161 12.29 22.79 10.04
C ALA A 161 12.10 22.36 11.50
N ARG A 162 11.32 21.31 11.78
CA ARG A 162 11.15 20.80 13.14
C ARG A 162 12.43 20.22 13.76
N ARG A 163 13.35 19.68 12.95
CA ARG A 163 14.65 19.18 13.46
C ARG A 163 15.67 20.28 13.73
N ALA A 164 15.49 21.46 13.13
CA ALA A 164 16.35 22.62 13.36
C ALA A 164 15.95 23.41 14.62
N GLU A 165 14.70 23.29 15.07
CA GLU A 165 14.19 23.97 16.28
C GLU A 165 14.37 23.16 17.57
N GLU A 166 14.61 21.84 17.49
CA GLU A 166 14.99 21.03 18.64
C GLU A 166 16.50 21.12 18.86
N GLY A 167 16.93 22.17 19.56
CA GLY A 167 18.28 22.31 20.10
C GLY A 167 18.63 21.16 21.07
N PRO A 168 19.92 20.92 21.37
CA PRO A 168 20.35 19.76 22.16
C PRO A 168 19.69 19.79 23.56
N LEU A 169 18.89 18.75 23.85
CA LEU A 169 18.28 18.52 25.13
C LEU A 169 19.36 18.45 26.22
N HIS A 170 19.25 19.35 27.16
CA HIS A 170 20.07 19.44 28.38
C HIS A 170 20.22 18.05 29.04
N ALA A 171 21.47 17.65 29.28
CA ALA A 171 21.81 16.44 30.03
C ALA A 171 21.30 16.57 31.48
N PRO A 172 20.67 15.54 32.05
CA PRO A 172 20.26 15.59 33.46
C PRO A 172 21.48 15.55 34.37
N HIS A 173 21.51 16.49 35.30
CA HIS A 173 22.46 16.67 36.41
C HIS A 173 22.62 15.36 37.19
N ALA A 174 23.81 14.77 37.15
CA ALA A 174 24.16 13.62 38.00
C ALA A 174 24.28 14.09 39.45
N ALA A 175 23.32 13.73 40.26
CA ALA A 175 23.39 13.87 41.72
C ALA A 175 24.50 12.95 42.26
N ARG A 176 25.56 13.55 42.82
CA ARG A 176 26.60 12.83 43.58
C ARG A 176 25.99 12.30 44.86
N TYR A 177 25.94 11.00 45.00
CA TYR A 177 25.71 10.30 46.25
C TYR A 177 27.04 10.24 46.99
N GLN A 178 27.13 10.87 48.17
CA GLN A 178 28.23 10.67 49.13
C GLN A 178 27.73 9.70 50.23
N PRO A 179 28.41 8.58 50.48
CA PRO A 179 28.12 7.77 51.66
C PRO A 179 28.91 8.31 52.85
N SER A 180 28.25 8.46 53.98
CA SER A 180 28.79 8.58 55.32
C SER A 180 28.80 7.22 56.00
#